data_98ab1882b760780ab691591ec2c27e0c
#
_entry.id   98ab1882b760780ab691591ec2c27e0c
#
_cell.length_a   1.000
_cell.length_b   1.000
_cell.length_c   1.000
_cell.angle_alpha   90.00
_cell.angle_beta   90.00
_cell.angle_gamma   90.00
#
_symmetry.space_group_name_H-M   'P 1'
#
loop_
_entity.id
_entity.type
_entity.pdbx_description
1 polymer ?
#
loop_
_entity_poly.entity_id
_entity_poly.type
_entity_poly.pdbx_seq_one_letter_code
_entity_poly.pdbx_strand_id
1 'polypeptide(L)'
;MLVVVGSRHDPSACEIVQQWERWGAALLSCEDLSASGWRYSPSDRAASRAVVSGQIIPDIAIRGVLVRRPWVLQEELTRIAPADREFVAAEMSAFLLAWLSQLPCRVLNRPRGTSLCGPNWWPQQWTHMAANVGCQVEPTRLQIPARAKAEGEETSYPAPQSVEAVVVGDRCLGDVSDDQAADAMKLAAAAGVALLAVWFVHANGRSRFVAANAMPDLKDSRVADAVREYLLAN
;
A
#
# COMPACT_ATOMS: atom_id res chain seq x y z
N MET A 1 16.76 -4.28 -9.79
CA MET A 1 15.98 -5.26 -9.01
C MET A 1 14.63 -4.67 -8.63
N LEU A 2 13.64 -5.50 -8.27
CA LEU A 2 12.41 -5.07 -7.60
C LEU A 2 12.58 -5.21 -6.09
N VAL A 3 12.02 -4.27 -5.31
CA VAL A 3 12.04 -4.33 -3.84
C VAL A 3 10.61 -4.40 -3.32
N VAL A 4 10.32 -5.34 -2.44
CA VAL A 4 9.07 -5.40 -1.69
C VAL A 4 9.37 -4.97 -0.26
N VAL A 5 8.84 -3.82 0.16
CA VAL A 5 8.98 -3.33 1.55
C VAL A 5 7.85 -3.94 2.38
N GLY A 6 8.18 -4.86 3.26
CA GLY A 6 7.18 -5.62 4.00
C GLY A 6 7.72 -6.30 5.24
N SER A 7 6.89 -7.13 5.85
CA SER A 7 7.26 -8.00 6.96
C SER A 7 7.57 -9.40 6.47
N ARG A 8 8.54 -10.08 7.10
CA ARG A 8 8.76 -11.54 6.92
C ARG A 8 7.58 -12.37 7.43
N HIS A 9 6.75 -11.78 8.26
CA HIS A 9 5.54 -12.39 8.81
C HIS A 9 4.29 -12.10 7.99
N ASP A 10 4.40 -11.31 6.89
CA ASP A 10 3.32 -11.09 5.94
C ASP A 10 3.41 -12.13 4.81
N PRO A 11 2.52 -13.14 4.78
CA PRO A 11 2.52 -14.16 3.74
C PRO A 11 2.39 -13.56 2.34
N SER A 12 1.55 -12.53 2.17
CA SER A 12 1.33 -11.89 0.88
C SER A 12 2.58 -11.20 0.35
N ALA A 13 3.38 -10.56 1.23
CA ALA A 13 4.65 -9.97 0.82
C ALA A 13 5.66 -11.04 0.41
N CYS A 14 5.74 -12.15 1.16
CA CYS A 14 6.63 -13.27 0.86
C CYS A 14 6.24 -13.98 -0.46
N GLU A 15 4.95 -14.23 -0.69
CA GLU A 15 4.43 -14.85 -1.91
C GLU A 15 4.76 -14.00 -3.15
N ILE A 16 4.59 -12.68 -3.08
CA ILE A 16 4.93 -11.76 -4.17
C ILE A 16 6.43 -11.77 -4.46
N VAL A 17 7.29 -11.77 -3.45
CA VAL A 17 8.75 -11.88 -3.64
C VAL A 17 9.09 -13.18 -4.36
N GLN A 18 8.52 -14.31 -3.94
CA GLN A 18 8.72 -15.60 -4.57
C GLN A 18 8.20 -15.64 -6.01
N GLN A 19 7.01 -15.11 -6.26
CA GLN A 19 6.42 -15.03 -7.59
C GLN A 19 7.29 -14.19 -8.55
N TRP A 20 7.92 -13.13 -8.04
CA TRP A 20 8.75 -12.22 -8.83
C TRP A 20 10.26 -12.51 -8.76
N GLU A 21 10.68 -13.63 -8.20
CA GLU A 21 12.09 -14.00 -8.02
C GLU A 21 12.88 -13.93 -9.34
N ARG A 22 12.32 -14.44 -10.44
CA ARG A 22 12.95 -14.41 -11.78
C ARG A 22 13.20 -12.99 -12.32
N TRP A 23 12.57 -11.96 -11.75
CA TRP A 23 12.82 -10.54 -12.07
C TRP A 23 13.70 -9.85 -11.04
N GLY A 24 14.32 -10.63 -10.15
CA GLY A 24 15.22 -10.14 -9.11
C GLY A 24 14.48 -9.37 -8.00
N ALA A 25 13.30 -9.86 -7.60
CA ALA A 25 12.59 -9.30 -6.45
C ALA A 25 13.22 -9.74 -5.14
N ALA A 26 13.29 -8.84 -4.16
CA ALA A 26 13.76 -9.14 -2.82
C ALA A 26 12.95 -8.38 -1.76
N LEU A 27 12.82 -8.98 -0.57
CA LEU A 27 12.16 -8.37 0.57
C LEU A 27 13.10 -7.41 1.30
N LEU A 28 12.61 -6.20 1.59
CA LEU A 28 13.21 -5.29 2.55
C LEU A 28 12.37 -5.33 3.83
N SER A 29 12.94 -5.87 4.87
CA SER A 29 12.32 -6.08 6.18
C SER A 29 12.88 -5.12 7.24
N CYS A 30 12.33 -5.13 8.45
CA CYS A 30 12.85 -4.30 9.55
C CYS A 30 14.25 -4.76 10.02
N GLU A 31 14.62 -6.02 9.82
CA GLU A 31 15.98 -6.50 10.10
C GLU A 31 17.01 -5.85 9.17
N ASP A 32 16.65 -5.65 7.90
CA ASP A 32 17.52 -4.96 6.94
C ASP A 32 17.75 -3.50 7.34
N LEU A 33 16.75 -2.84 7.96
CA LEU A 33 16.89 -1.47 8.48
C LEU A 33 17.89 -1.38 9.64
N SER A 34 18.09 -2.47 10.36
CA SER A 34 19.08 -2.56 11.45
C SER A 34 20.45 -3.04 10.99
N ALA A 35 20.60 -3.40 9.71
CA ALA A 35 21.86 -3.92 9.19
C ALA A 35 22.82 -2.79 8.80
N SER A 36 24.13 -3.04 8.94
CA SER A 36 25.15 -2.11 8.47
C SER A 36 25.16 -2.03 6.95
N GLY A 37 25.48 -0.84 6.41
CA GLY A 37 25.62 -0.66 4.97
C GLY A 37 24.67 0.37 4.35
N TRP A 38 23.66 0.80 5.08
CA TRP A 38 22.81 1.90 4.67
C TRP A 38 23.61 3.20 4.51
N ARG A 39 23.32 3.90 3.43
CA ARG A 39 23.79 5.26 3.19
C ARG A 39 22.69 6.04 2.50
N TYR A 40 22.14 7.00 3.18
CA TYR A 40 21.13 7.90 2.65
C TYR A 40 21.73 9.29 2.47
N SER A 41 21.75 9.77 1.23
CA SER A 41 22.30 11.08 0.88
C SER A 41 21.28 11.83 0.00
N PRO A 42 20.46 12.72 0.57
CA PRO A 42 19.46 13.47 -0.19
C PRO A 42 20.07 14.35 -1.30
N SER A 43 21.31 14.85 -1.11
CA SER A 43 22.03 15.70 -2.05
C SER A 43 22.83 14.93 -3.11
N ASP A 44 23.15 13.66 -2.85
CA ASP A 44 23.93 12.79 -3.75
C ASP A 44 23.29 11.41 -3.84
N ARG A 45 22.32 11.28 -4.73
CA ARG A 45 21.60 10.03 -4.96
C ARG A 45 22.51 8.90 -5.44
N ALA A 46 23.58 9.19 -6.16
CA ALA A 46 24.50 8.18 -6.66
C ALA A 46 25.30 7.53 -5.52
N ALA A 47 25.47 8.24 -4.40
CA ALA A 47 26.12 7.70 -3.20
C ALA A 47 25.15 6.95 -2.29
N SER A 48 23.82 7.05 -2.51
CA SER A 48 22.82 6.39 -1.67
C SER A 48 22.79 4.89 -1.90
N ARG A 49 22.64 4.14 -0.82
CA ARG A 49 22.60 2.66 -0.80
C ARG A 49 21.60 2.18 0.22
N ALA A 50 20.86 1.14 -0.15
CA ALA A 50 19.96 0.42 0.72
C ALA A 50 20.54 -0.95 1.10
N VAL A 51 20.06 -1.54 2.18
CA VAL A 51 20.27 -2.95 2.51
C VAL A 51 18.96 -3.67 2.24
N VAL A 52 18.99 -4.67 1.36
CA VAL A 52 17.81 -5.46 0.97
C VAL A 52 18.17 -6.93 1.03
N SER A 53 17.45 -7.72 1.82
CA SER A 53 17.77 -9.13 2.09
C SER A 53 19.24 -9.34 2.50
N GLY A 54 19.77 -8.44 3.34
CA GLY A 54 21.15 -8.47 3.82
C GLY A 54 22.22 -8.04 2.81
N GLN A 55 21.84 -7.60 1.60
CA GLN A 55 22.78 -7.17 0.57
C GLN A 55 22.77 -5.66 0.41
N ILE A 56 23.95 -5.05 0.24
CA ILE A 56 24.08 -3.60 -0.02
C ILE A 56 23.83 -3.35 -1.51
N ILE A 57 22.78 -2.56 -1.80
CA ILE A 57 22.31 -2.27 -3.15
C ILE A 57 22.37 -0.75 -3.38
N PRO A 58 22.99 -0.26 -4.46
CA PRO A 58 22.88 1.14 -4.85
C PRO A 58 21.42 1.49 -5.17
N ASP A 59 20.90 2.63 -4.70
CA ASP A 59 19.51 3.04 -4.93
C ASP A 59 19.16 3.09 -6.42
N ILE A 60 20.13 3.46 -7.26
CA ILE A 60 19.96 3.50 -8.73
C ILE A 60 19.75 2.11 -9.37
N ALA A 61 20.11 1.03 -8.69
CA ALA A 61 19.88 -0.33 -9.17
C ALA A 61 18.44 -0.83 -8.86
N ILE A 62 17.68 -0.08 -8.05
CA ILE A 62 16.29 -0.36 -7.75
C ILE A 62 15.42 0.14 -8.90
N ARG A 63 14.71 -0.78 -9.56
CA ARG A 63 13.86 -0.49 -10.72
C ARG A 63 12.42 -0.18 -10.34
N GLY A 64 11.97 -0.64 -9.18
CA GLY A 64 10.63 -0.40 -8.67
C GLY A 64 10.47 -0.92 -7.26
N VAL A 65 9.58 -0.32 -6.50
CA VAL A 65 9.29 -0.69 -5.12
C VAL A 65 7.80 -0.89 -4.91
N LEU A 66 7.43 -2.05 -4.36
CA LEU A 66 6.09 -2.32 -3.84
C LEU A 66 6.12 -2.17 -2.32
N VAL A 67 5.27 -1.33 -1.76
CA VAL A 67 5.16 -1.12 -0.30
C VAL A 67 3.98 -1.91 0.23
N ARG A 68 4.25 -2.88 1.12
CA ARG A 68 3.27 -3.78 1.72
C ARG A 68 3.13 -3.57 3.23
N ARG A 69 3.41 -2.36 3.70
CA ARG A 69 3.24 -2.01 5.11
C ARG A 69 2.95 -0.52 5.28
N PRO A 70 2.00 -0.15 6.17
CA PRO A 70 1.73 1.26 6.44
C PRO A 70 2.80 1.92 7.32
N TRP A 71 3.45 1.15 8.23
CA TRP A 71 4.53 1.57 9.14
C TRP A 71 5.32 0.35 9.61
N VAL A 72 6.40 0.57 10.32
CA VAL A 72 7.14 -0.49 11.03
C VAL A 72 6.42 -0.79 12.34
N LEU A 73 6.15 -2.08 12.61
CA LEU A 73 5.49 -2.51 13.84
C LEU A 73 6.54 -2.77 14.92
N GLN A 74 6.30 -2.29 16.14
CA GLN A 74 7.20 -2.50 17.27
C GLN A 74 7.35 -3.97 17.68
N GLU A 75 6.33 -4.78 17.40
CA GLU A 75 6.31 -6.22 17.67
C GLU A 75 7.34 -7.00 16.84
N GLU A 76 7.72 -6.46 15.67
CA GLU A 76 8.74 -7.05 14.81
C GLU A 76 10.17 -6.80 15.31
N LEU A 77 10.36 -5.82 16.19
CA LEU A 77 11.67 -5.40 16.69
C LEU A 77 12.12 -6.22 17.90
N THR A 78 12.14 -7.55 17.75
CA THR A 78 12.42 -8.49 18.86
C THR A 78 13.82 -8.36 19.43
N ARG A 79 14.78 -7.82 18.67
CA ARG A 79 16.17 -7.58 19.09
C ARG A 79 16.40 -6.24 19.79
N ILE A 80 15.38 -5.39 19.82
CA ILE A 80 15.40 -4.09 20.51
C ILE A 80 14.79 -4.27 21.89
N ALA A 81 15.35 -3.57 22.89
CA ALA A 81 14.81 -3.57 24.25
C ALA A 81 13.33 -3.14 24.24
N PRO A 82 12.42 -3.81 24.97
CA PRO A 82 10.99 -3.53 24.88
C PRO A 82 10.62 -2.05 25.10
N ALA A 83 11.34 -1.36 25.99
CA ALA A 83 11.11 0.05 26.29
C ALA A 83 11.43 0.99 25.12
N ASP A 84 12.29 0.57 24.17
CA ASP A 84 12.77 1.39 23.07
C ASP A 84 12.07 1.06 21.74
N ARG A 85 11.28 -0.02 21.67
CA ARG A 85 10.71 -0.53 20.41
C ARG A 85 9.81 0.46 19.70
N GLU A 86 8.96 1.15 20.45
CA GLU A 86 8.04 2.15 19.89
C GLU A 86 8.82 3.31 19.25
N PHE A 87 9.80 3.83 19.95
CA PHE A 87 10.67 4.89 19.45
C PHE A 87 11.42 4.44 18.19
N VAL A 88 12.07 3.26 18.22
CA VAL A 88 12.84 2.73 17.09
C VAL A 88 11.92 2.45 15.89
N ALA A 89 10.71 1.93 16.10
CA ALA A 89 9.73 1.70 15.03
C ALA A 89 9.31 3.01 14.34
N ALA A 90 9.11 4.08 15.14
CA ALA A 90 8.80 5.41 14.63
C ALA A 90 9.96 5.97 13.79
N GLU A 91 11.20 5.89 14.26
CA GLU A 91 12.40 6.33 13.55
C GLU A 91 12.62 5.55 12.25
N MET A 92 12.45 4.23 12.27
CA MET A 92 12.53 3.39 11.07
C MET A 92 11.44 3.76 10.05
N SER A 93 10.22 4.04 10.51
CA SER A 93 9.13 4.48 9.64
C SER A 93 9.41 5.85 9.01
N ALA A 94 9.93 6.80 9.79
CA ALA A 94 10.33 8.11 9.31
C ALA A 94 11.48 8.03 8.29
N PHE A 95 12.46 7.17 8.54
CA PHE A 95 13.55 6.89 7.62
C PHE A 95 13.04 6.31 6.29
N LEU A 96 12.18 5.27 6.34
CA LEU A 96 11.58 4.68 5.15
C LEU A 96 10.75 5.70 4.37
N LEU A 97 9.98 6.55 5.05
CA LEU A 97 9.20 7.61 4.41
C LEU A 97 10.13 8.54 3.62
N ALA A 98 11.22 9.00 4.24
CA ALA A 98 12.19 9.86 3.58
C ALA A 98 12.86 9.18 2.38
N TRP A 99 13.36 7.95 2.57
CA TRP A 99 14.05 7.18 1.53
C TRP A 99 13.13 6.86 0.35
N LEU A 100 11.94 6.28 0.58
CA LEU A 100 10.97 5.93 -0.47
C LEU A 100 10.50 7.16 -1.27
N SER A 101 10.37 8.32 -0.60
CA SER A 101 9.98 9.57 -1.26
C SER A 101 11.03 10.08 -2.24
N GLN A 102 12.31 9.75 -2.02
CA GLN A 102 13.45 10.21 -2.82
C GLN A 102 13.83 9.25 -3.96
N LEU A 103 13.37 7.99 -3.93
CA LEU A 103 13.72 7.01 -4.95
C LEU A 103 13.30 7.48 -6.35
N PRO A 104 14.20 7.36 -7.35
CA PRO A 104 13.93 7.78 -8.72
C PRO A 104 12.97 6.85 -9.47
N CYS A 105 12.86 5.60 -8.99
CA CYS A 105 11.99 4.58 -9.57
C CYS A 105 10.52 4.74 -9.15
N ARG A 106 9.64 3.96 -9.76
CA ARG A 106 8.23 3.87 -9.35
C ARG A 106 8.10 3.20 -8.00
N VAL A 107 7.27 3.79 -7.14
CA VAL A 107 6.93 3.26 -5.81
C VAL A 107 5.42 3.14 -5.71
N LEU A 108 4.91 1.96 -5.42
CA LEU A 108 3.50 1.66 -5.26
C LEU A 108 3.14 1.33 -3.80
N ASN A 109 2.37 2.16 -3.13
CA ASN A 109 2.13 3.56 -3.44
C ASN A 109 3.21 4.42 -2.80
N ARG A 110 3.44 5.62 -3.34
CA ARG A 110 4.38 6.56 -2.70
C ARG A 110 3.90 6.94 -1.30
N PRO A 111 4.81 7.06 -0.33
CA PRO A 111 4.45 7.43 1.04
C PRO A 111 3.70 8.74 1.13
N ARG A 112 2.82 8.81 2.13
CA ARG A 112 2.19 10.02 2.63
C ARG A 112 2.62 10.23 4.08
N GLY A 113 2.47 11.43 4.64
CA GLY A 113 2.98 11.75 5.99
C GLY A 113 2.52 10.82 7.11
N THR A 114 1.44 10.06 6.92
CA THR A 114 0.87 9.15 7.91
C THR A 114 0.97 7.67 7.54
N SER A 115 1.56 7.32 6.37
CA SER A 115 1.64 5.94 5.91
C SER A 115 2.69 5.77 4.81
N LEU A 116 3.37 4.64 4.82
CA LEU A 116 4.38 4.26 3.81
C LEU A 116 3.76 3.80 2.49
N CYS A 117 2.50 3.33 2.47
CA CYS A 117 1.85 2.72 1.31
C CYS A 117 0.73 3.58 0.69
N GLY A 118 0.82 4.91 0.80
CA GLY A 118 -0.19 5.85 0.29
C GLY A 118 -1.08 6.42 1.41
N PRO A 119 -2.28 6.90 1.09
CA PRO A 119 -3.16 7.49 2.09
C PRO A 119 -3.69 6.43 3.06
N ASN A 120 -3.57 6.69 4.36
CA ASN A 120 -4.18 5.89 5.42
C ASN A 120 -5.51 6.53 5.82
N TRP A 121 -6.48 6.45 4.92
CA TRP A 121 -7.78 7.06 5.12
C TRP A 121 -8.74 6.11 5.83
N TRP A 122 -9.51 6.68 6.74
CA TRP A 122 -10.65 6.00 7.36
C TRP A 122 -11.76 5.71 6.34
N PRO A 123 -12.62 4.72 6.56
CA PRO A 123 -13.72 4.40 5.64
C PRO A 123 -14.58 5.62 5.26
N GLN A 124 -14.83 6.54 6.22
CA GLN A 124 -15.60 7.76 5.99
C GLN A 124 -14.89 8.73 5.05
N GLN A 125 -13.55 8.80 5.10
CA GLN A 125 -12.77 9.64 4.18
C GLN A 125 -12.79 9.07 2.77
N TRP A 126 -12.72 7.75 2.61
CA TRP A 126 -12.90 7.09 1.33
C TRP A 126 -14.29 7.32 0.76
N THR A 127 -15.36 7.18 1.57
CA THR A 127 -16.74 7.46 1.17
C THR A 127 -16.93 8.93 0.74
N HIS A 128 -16.36 9.86 1.48
CA HIS A 128 -16.40 11.30 1.13
C HIS A 128 -15.68 11.56 -0.20
N MET A 129 -14.50 11.00 -0.39
CA MET A 129 -13.76 11.16 -1.65
C MET A 129 -14.50 10.52 -2.83
N ALA A 130 -15.06 9.33 -2.65
CA ALA A 130 -15.88 8.67 -3.66
C ALA A 130 -17.09 9.53 -4.07
N ALA A 131 -17.79 10.13 -3.11
CA ALA A 131 -18.88 11.06 -3.39
C ALA A 131 -18.41 12.29 -4.19
N ASN A 132 -17.24 12.85 -3.83
CA ASN A 132 -16.69 14.03 -4.52
C ASN A 132 -16.31 13.75 -5.97
N VAL A 133 -15.93 12.52 -6.33
CA VAL A 133 -15.64 12.13 -7.72
C VAL A 133 -16.87 11.62 -8.47
N GLY A 134 -18.05 11.66 -7.85
CA GLY A 134 -19.33 11.34 -8.47
C GLY A 134 -19.80 9.89 -8.31
N CYS A 135 -19.09 9.06 -7.52
CA CYS A 135 -19.58 7.71 -7.22
C CYS A 135 -20.88 7.78 -6.39
N GLN A 136 -21.80 6.85 -6.66
CA GLN A 136 -22.93 6.65 -5.77
C GLN A 136 -22.43 6.07 -4.44
N VAL A 137 -22.76 6.73 -3.33
CA VAL A 137 -22.39 6.30 -1.97
C VAL A 137 -23.62 6.12 -1.09
N GLU A 138 -23.49 5.32 -0.05
CA GLU A 138 -24.52 5.29 1.01
C GLU A 138 -24.31 6.49 1.95
N PRO A 139 -25.39 7.22 2.31
CA PRO A 139 -25.28 8.30 3.28
C PRO A 139 -24.76 7.77 4.61
N THR A 140 -23.57 8.20 5.03
CA THR A 140 -23.00 7.83 6.32
C THR A 140 -23.69 8.60 7.43
N ARG A 141 -24.43 7.93 8.33
CA ARG A 141 -24.93 8.52 9.56
C ARG A 141 -23.89 8.31 10.68
N LEU A 142 -23.24 9.39 11.09
CA LEU A 142 -22.46 9.38 12.33
C LEU A 142 -23.45 9.40 13.50
N GLN A 143 -23.60 8.30 14.21
CA GLN A 143 -24.25 8.26 15.50
C GLN A 143 -23.15 8.35 16.56
N ILE A 144 -23.15 9.40 17.36
CA ILE A 144 -22.32 9.50 18.58
C ILE A 144 -23.16 8.87 19.68
N PRO A 145 -22.88 7.64 20.14
CA PRO A 145 -23.64 7.05 21.24
C PRO A 145 -23.34 7.87 22.51
N ALA A 146 -24.40 8.21 23.25
CA ALA A 146 -24.27 8.95 24.51
C ALA A 146 -23.52 8.17 25.60
N ARG A 147 -23.24 6.90 25.40
CA ARG A 147 -22.35 6.04 26.17
C ARG A 147 -21.61 5.12 25.21
N ALA A 148 -20.30 5.18 25.22
CA ALA A 148 -19.44 4.26 24.50
C ALA A 148 -19.65 2.84 25.04
N LYS A 149 -20.43 2.01 24.33
CA LYS A 149 -20.23 0.58 24.35
C LYS A 149 -19.08 0.29 23.40
N ALA A 150 -17.96 -0.16 23.95
CA ALA A 150 -16.85 -0.69 23.21
C ALA A 150 -17.24 -2.07 22.66
N GLU A 151 -18.04 -2.09 21.62
CA GLU A 151 -18.21 -3.23 20.73
C GLU A 151 -17.77 -2.71 19.37
N GLY A 152 -16.49 -2.99 19.05
CA GLY A 152 -15.96 -2.80 17.70
C GLY A 152 -16.69 -3.76 16.78
N GLU A 153 -17.71 -3.29 16.07
CA GLU A 153 -18.09 -3.92 14.81
C GLU A 153 -16.90 -3.72 13.87
N GLU A 154 -16.03 -4.73 13.80
CA GLU A 154 -15.13 -4.91 12.68
C GLU A 154 -15.99 -4.99 11.44
N THR A 155 -16.10 -3.88 10.72
CA THR A 155 -16.74 -3.87 9.41
C THR A 155 -15.87 -4.72 8.50
N SER A 156 -16.22 -6.00 8.38
CA SER A 156 -15.54 -6.93 7.49
C SER A 156 -15.75 -6.45 6.05
N TYR A 157 -14.70 -5.94 5.43
CA TYR A 157 -14.68 -5.70 3.99
C TYR A 157 -13.89 -6.83 3.32
N PRO A 158 -14.34 -7.35 2.16
CA PRO A 158 -15.47 -6.88 1.35
C PRO A 158 -16.83 -7.40 1.85
N ALA A 159 -17.89 -6.59 1.64
CA ALA A 159 -19.26 -7.01 1.91
C ALA A 159 -19.64 -8.23 1.03
N PRO A 160 -20.45 -9.17 1.52
CA PRO A 160 -20.97 -10.24 0.68
C PRO A 160 -21.61 -9.66 -0.59
N GLN A 161 -21.31 -10.21 -1.78
CA GLN A 161 -21.78 -9.75 -3.09
C GLN A 161 -21.14 -8.44 -3.62
N SER A 162 -20.02 -7.98 -3.07
CA SER A 162 -19.26 -6.89 -3.69
C SER A 162 -18.39 -7.41 -4.83
N VAL A 163 -18.24 -6.58 -5.88
CA VAL A 163 -17.26 -6.76 -6.95
C VAL A 163 -16.07 -5.87 -6.69
N GLU A 164 -14.88 -6.35 -6.99
CA GLU A 164 -13.62 -5.63 -6.76
C GLU A 164 -13.06 -5.12 -8.09
N ALA A 165 -12.75 -3.83 -8.12
CA ALA A 165 -11.98 -3.17 -9.16
C ALA A 165 -10.59 -2.85 -8.61
N VAL A 166 -9.52 -3.31 -9.27
CA VAL A 166 -8.15 -2.98 -8.87
C VAL A 166 -7.51 -2.08 -9.92
N VAL A 167 -7.22 -0.86 -9.53
CA VAL A 167 -6.50 0.12 -10.37
C VAL A 167 -5.01 -0.10 -10.21
N VAL A 168 -4.29 -0.21 -11.34
CA VAL A 168 -2.82 -0.28 -11.40
C VAL A 168 -2.35 0.69 -12.48
N GLY A 169 -1.88 1.85 -12.08
CA GLY A 169 -1.52 2.93 -12.99
C GLY A 169 -2.73 3.44 -13.77
N ASP A 170 -2.71 3.22 -15.08
CA ASP A 170 -3.76 3.59 -16.03
C ASP A 170 -4.70 2.43 -16.39
N ARG A 171 -4.57 1.27 -15.75
CA ARG A 171 -5.38 0.07 -15.99
C ARG A 171 -6.31 -0.19 -14.81
N CYS A 172 -7.50 -0.68 -15.09
CA CYS A 172 -8.43 -1.23 -14.11
C CYS A 172 -8.64 -2.72 -14.40
N LEU A 173 -8.51 -3.55 -13.38
CA LEU A 173 -8.64 -5.00 -13.41
C LEU A 173 -9.80 -5.42 -12.52
N GLY A 174 -10.46 -6.52 -12.85
CA GLY A 174 -11.60 -7.06 -12.11
C GLY A 174 -12.76 -7.38 -13.04
N ASP A 175 -13.77 -8.07 -12.51
CA ASP A 175 -15.00 -8.35 -13.22
C ASP A 175 -16.02 -7.23 -12.94
N VAL A 176 -15.76 -6.06 -13.51
CA VAL A 176 -16.48 -4.82 -13.27
C VAL A 176 -16.96 -4.18 -14.58
N SER A 177 -18.03 -3.39 -14.51
CA SER A 177 -18.51 -2.64 -15.64
C SER A 177 -17.59 -1.46 -15.98
N ASP A 178 -17.71 -0.92 -17.21
CA ASP A 178 -16.94 0.26 -17.65
C ASP A 178 -17.18 1.47 -16.74
N ASP A 179 -18.39 1.66 -16.23
CA ASP A 179 -18.71 2.75 -15.28
C ASP A 179 -17.97 2.54 -13.95
N GLN A 180 -17.95 1.32 -13.42
CA GLN A 180 -17.22 0.99 -12.18
C GLN A 180 -15.72 1.18 -12.36
N ALA A 181 -15.18 0.73 -13.48
CA ALA A 181 -13.77 0.92 -13.81
C ALA A 181 -13.43 2.42 -13.90
N ALA A 182 -14.26 3.21 -14.59
CA ALA A 182 -14.08 4.66 -14.68
C ALA A 182 -14.15 5.34 -13.31
N ASP A 183 -15.06 4.94 -12.45
CA ASP A 183 -15.22 5.49 -11.09
C ASP A 183 -14.03 5.10 -10.21
N ALA A 184 -13.53 3.86 -10.28
CA ALA A 184 -12.33 3.42 -9.57
C ALA A 184 -11.10 4.22 -10.01
N MET A 185 -10.94 4.46 -11.32
CA MET A 185 -9.85 5.28 -11.87
C MET A 185 -9.91 6.73 -11.41
N LYS A 186 -11.10 7.36 -11.41
CA LYS A 186 -11.29 8.71 -10.88
C LYS A 186 -10.93 8.79 -9.40
N LEU A 187 -11.34 7.79 -8.61
CA LEU A 187 -11.05 7.72 -7.18
C LEU A 187 -9.55 7.57 -6.92
N ALA A 188 -8.85 6.71 -7.67
CA ALA A 188 -7.41 6.53 -7.57
C ALA A 188 -6.66 7.84 -7.91
N ALA A 189 -7.07 8.52 -8.97
CA ALA A 189 -6.51 9.81 -9.38
C ALA A 189 -6.73 10.89 -8.30
N ALA A 190 -7.95 11.00 -7.74
CA ALA A 190 -8.26 11.95 -6.66
C ALA A 190 -7.50 11.63 -5.37
N ALA A 191 -7.29 10.36 -5.06
CA ALA A 191 -6.47 9.92 -3.94
C ALA A 191 -4.96 10.08 -4.20
N GLY A 192 -4.56 10.33 -5.44
CA GLY A 192 -3.16 10.46 -5.86
C GLY A 192 -2.37 9.17 -5.67
N VAL A 193 -2.99 8.03 -5.97
CA VAL A 193 -2.39 6.69 -5.90
C VAL A 193 -2.45 5.98 -7.23
N ALA A 194 -1.49 5.12 -7.49
CA ALA A 194 -1.46 4.31 -8.70
C ALA A 194 -1.82 2.83 -8.43
N LEU A 195 -2.02 2.44 -7.18
CA LEU A 195 -2.52 1.12 -6.78
C LEU A 195 -3.69 1.32 -5.81
N LEU A 196 -4.88 0.86 -6.19
CA LEU A 196 -6.09 1.00 -5.38
C LEU A 196 -7.08 -0.14 -5.68
N ALA A 197 -7.51 -0.86 -4.64
CA ALA A 197 -8.71 -1.67 -4.75
C ALA A 197 -9.94 -0.85 -4.37
N VAL A 198 -11.02 -1.02 -5.11
CA VAL A 198 -12.31 -0.36 -4.87
C VAL A 198 -13.40 -1.42 -4.96
N TRP A 199 -14.26 -1.47 -3.95
CA TRP A 199 -15.38 -2.40 -3.91
C TRP A 199 -16.70 -1.70 -4.20
N PHE A 200 -17.49 -2.33 -5.07
CA PHE A 200 -18.81 -1.87 -5.45
C PHE A 200 -19.85 -2.96 -5.17
N VAL A 201 -21.07 -2.54 -4.86
CA VAL A 201 -22.25 -3.41 -4.81
C VAL A 201 -23.29 -2.94 -5.81
N HIS A 202 -24.06 -3.88 -6.38
CA HIS A 202 -25.24 -3.56 -7.16
C HIS A 202 -26.46 -3.40 -6.24
N ALA A 203 -27.03 -2.20 -6.21
CA ALA A 203 -28.22 -1.92 -5.44
C ALA A 203 -29.21 -1.12 -6.31
N ASN A 204 -30.45 -1.61 -6.43
CA ASN A 204 -31.53 -0.96 -7.17
C ASN A 204 -31.16 -0.62 -8.64
N GLY A 205 -30.42 -1.53 -9.31
CA GLY A 205 -29.98 -1.35 -10.70
C GLY A 205 -28.85 -0.33 -10.89
N ARG A 206 -28.22 0.13 -9.81
CA ARG A 206 -27.09 1.06 -9.86
C ARG A 206 -25.88 0.49 -9.11
N SER A 207 -24.70 0.85 -9.58
CA SER A 207 -23.46 0.55 -8.88
C SER A 207 -23.24 1.55 -7.74
N ARG A 208 -22.88 1.07 -6.56
CA ARG A 208 -22.64 1.88 -5.37
C ARG A 208 -21.27 1.53 -4.78
N PHE A 209 -20.48 2.55 -4.48
CA PHE A 209 -19.21 2.42 -3.76
C PHE A 209 -19.44 1.89 -2.34
N VAL A 210 -18.56 0.98 -1.90
CA VAL A 210 -18.57 0.39 -0.55
C VAL A 210 -17.31 0.75 0.22
N ALA A 211 -16.15 0.48 -0.37
CA ALA A 211 -14.87 0.67 0.28
C ALA A 211 -13.74 0.87 -0.73
N ALA A 212 -12.59 1.35 -0.25
CA ALA A 212 -11.34 1.35 -1.00
C ALA A 212 -10.14 1.05 -0.10
N ASN A 213 -9.09 0.47 -0.69
CA ASN A 213 -7.85 0.11 0.01
C ASN A 213 -6.65 0.38 -0.90
N ALA A 214 -5.72 1.22 -0.44
CA ALA A 214 -4.49 1.54 -1.15
C ALA A 214 -3.42 0.42 -1.07
N MET A 215 -3.68 -0.64 -0.32
CA MET A 215 -2.82 -1.83 -0.19
C MET A 215 -3.64 -3.10 -0.45
N PRO A 216 -4.09 -3.33 -1.71
CA PRO A 216 -4.91 -4.48 -2.04
C PRO A 216 -4.18 -5.82 -1.87
N ASP A 217 -4.93 -6.91 -1.75
CA ASP A 217 -4.38 -8.26 -1.89
C ASP A 217 -3.92 -8.48 -3.34
N LEU A 218 -2.79 -9.15 -3.52
CA LEU A 218 -2.18 -9.42 -4.83
C LEU A 218 -2.19 -10.91 -5.18
N LYS A 219 -3.13 -11.68 -4.61
CA LYS A 219 -3.27 -13.12 -4.90
C LYS A 219 -3.69 -13.41 -6.34
N ASP A 220 -4.47 -12.52 -6.96
CA ASP A 220 -4.77 -12.64 -8.39
C ASP A 220 -3.48 -12.36 -9.20
N SER A 221 -3.01 -13.38 -9.91
CA SER A 221 -1.80 -13.31 -10.72
C SER A 221 -1.87 -12.20 -11.78
N ARG A 222 -3.06 -11.89 -12.32
CA ARG A 222 -3.25 -10.81 -13.30
C ARG A 222 -2.95 -9.44 -12.67
N VAL A 223 -3.39 -9.25 -11.41
CA VAL A 223 -3.11 -8.02 -10.65
C VAL A 223 -1.63 -7.95 -10.30
N ALA A 224 -1.06 -9.04 -9.79
CA ALA A 224 0.36 -9.11 -9.45
C ALA A 224 1.27 -8.84 -10.67
N ASP A 225 0.92 -9.39 -11.84
CA ASP A 225 1.63 -9.15 -13.10
C ASP A 225 1.50 -7.69 -13.55
N ALA A 226 0.30 -7.10 -13.47
CA ALA A 226 0.09 -5.70 -13.80
C ALA A 226 0.89 -4.76 -12.89
N VAL A 227 0.94 -5.04 -11.59
CA VAL A 227 1.76 -4.29 -10.62
C VAL A 227 3.24 -4.39 -10.97
N ARG A 228 3.74 -5.58 -11.28
CA ARG A 228 5.13 -5.78 -11.70
C ARG A 228 5.45 -5.01 -12.98
N GLU A 229 4.60 -5.12 -14.01
CA GLU A 229 4.76 -4.41 -15.27
C GLU A 229 4.79 -2.90 -15.04
N TYR A 230 3.87 -2.38 -14.24
CA TYR A 230 3.84 -0.98 -13.88
C TYR A 230 5.14 -0.54 -13.20
N LEU A 231 5.66 -1.32 -12.23
CA LEU A 231 6.91 -0.99 -11.52
C LEU A 231 8.15 -1.03 -12.44
N LEU A 232 8.14 -1.87 -13.47
CA LEU A 232 9.25 -2.04 -14.41
C LEU A 232 9.16 -1.13 -15.64
N ALA A 233 8.02 -0.53 -15.92
CA ALA A 233 7.87 0.41 -17.01
C ALA A 233 8.70 1.68 -16.72
N ASN A 234 9.41 2.15 -17.75
CA ASN A 234 10.23 3.38 -17.67
C ASN A 234 9.36 4.63 -17.72
#